data_d1f285448ed1ccc267c3a347b76333fe
#
_entry.id   d1f285448ed1ccc267c3a347b76333fe
#
_cell.length_a   1.000
_cell.length_b   1.000
_cell.length_c   1.000
_cell.angle_alpha   90.00
_cell.angle_beta   90.00
_cell.angle_gamma   90.00
#
_symmetry.space_group_name_H-M   'P 1'
#
loop_
_entity.id
_entity.type
_entity.pdbx_description
1 polymer ?
#
loop_
_entity_poly.entity_id
_entity_poly.type
_entity_poly.pdbx_seq_one_letter_code
_entity_poly.pdbx_strand_id
1 'polypeptide(L)'
;MQAGPLSRGPALSFAKADPFINTMKLHPFQRRLVQENYAVNTVRAYLGALRGFQARYRDLNKQNLLDYRASLIDSYKPKTVNVRIRGINKYLECTGKPELKIKSVKMAEVSFLDNVISNEDYRRFNRKLRREPDQRWYFIVWCLAATGARISELVRFRVEDIRAGYVDICSKGGKIRRLYIPTQLRTEMLRWLDRDSGYLFLNRYGEPLTPRGIAKRLKDFAILYGLDPGVVHPHSFRHLFAKNFLERSSDLALLSDLLGHEGLETTRLYLRKSRQEQNRLVEKIVDW
;
A
#
# COMPACT_ATOMS: atom_id res chain seq x y z
N MET A 1 -6.97 37.55 32.71
CA MET A 1 -7.18 36.11 32.85
C MET A 1 -6.02 35.41 32.19
N GLN A 2 -5.12 34.87 33.02
CA GLN A 2 -3.87 34.25 32.58
C GLN A 2 -4.17 32.78 32.21
N ALA A 3 -3.76 32.38 31.02
CA ALA A 3 -3.78 30.96 30.59
C ALA A 3 -2.55 30.25 31.22
N GLY A 4 -2.80 29.22 32.02
CA GLY A 4 -1.77 28.38 32.63
C GLY A 4 -1.12 27.43 31.64
N PRO A 5 0.12 26.98 31.87
CA PRO A 5 0.86 26.15 30.95
C PRO A 5 0.36 24.70 30.98
N LEU A 6 0.20 24.13 29.76
CA LEU A 6 -0.07 22.71 29.53
C LEU A 6 1.05 21.85 30.13
N SER A 7 0.68 20.96 31.04
CA SER A 7 1.59 19.99 31.67
C SER A 7 2.15 19.02 30.63
N ARG A 8 3.45 19.06 30.40
CA ARG A 8 4.19 18.02 29.68
C ARG A 8 4.16 16.75 30.53
N GLY A 9 3.61 15.68 29.94
CA GLY A 9 3.68 14.35 30.54
C GLY A 9 5.13 13.89 30.74
N PRO A 10 5.39 12.92 31.63
CA PRO A 10 6.72 12.56 32.06
C PRO A 10 7.57 12.08 30.89
N ALA A 11 8.73 12.72 30.70
CA ALA A 11 9.76 12.29 29.79
C ALA A 11 10.28 10.92 30.25
N LEU A 12 10.03 9.87 29.46
CA LEU A 12 10.61 8.55 29.67
C LEU A 12 12.14 8.64 29.53
N SER A 13 12.83 8.56 30.65
CA SER A 13 14.30 8.44 30.68
C SER A 13 14.68 7.13 30.00
N PHE A 14 15.38 7.23 28.88
CA PHE A 14 16.03 6.09 28.26
C PHE A 14 17.23 5.67 29.12
N ALA A 15 17.02 4.72 30.03
CA ALA A 15 18.11 4.02 30.67
C ALA A 15 18.94 3.33 29.57
N LYS A 16 20.24 3.59 29.50
CA LYS A 16 21.18 2.91 28.62
C LYS A 16 21.08 1.42 28.87
N ALA A 17 20.59 0.67 27.87
CA ALA A 17 20.44 -0.79 27.93
C ALA A 17 21.85 -1.42 27.99
N ASP A 18 22.06 -2.27 28.97
CA ASP A 18 23.22 -3.15 29.10
C ASP A 18 23.28 -4.07 27.87
N PRO A 19 24.40 -4.11 27.10
CA PRO A 19 24.42 -4.81 25.80
C PRO A 19 24.39 -6.34 25.88
N PHE A 20 24.35 -6.95 27.07
CA PHE A 20 24.61 -8.37 27.24
C PHE A 20 23.41 -9.28 27.56
N ILE A 21 22.19 -8.76 27.73
CA ILE A 21 21.03 -9.60 28.04
C ILE A 21 19.87 -9.33 27.08
N ASN A 22 20.04 -9.73 25.82
CA ASN A 22 18.94 -9.72 24.87
C ASN A 22 18.68 -11.15 24.37
N THR A 23 17.70 -11.80 24.94
CA THR A 23 17.38 -13.22 24.73
C THR A 23 16.83 -13.54 23.33
N MET A 24 16.44 -12.54 22.54
CA MET A 24 15.91 -12.77 21.19
C MET A 24 16.98 -12.69 20.12
N LYS A 25 17.31 -13.81 19.51
CA LYS A 25 18.28 -13.89 18.41
C LYS A 25 17.63 -13.52 17.08
N LEU A 26 17.68 -12.22 16.70
CA LEU A 26 17.04 -11.72 15.49
C LEU A 26 17.72 -12.16 14.20
N HIS A 27 19.05 -12.34 14.22
CA HIS A 27 19.82 -12.66 13.01
C HIS A 27 19.50 -14.07 12.45
N PRO A 28 19.43 -15.15 13.28
CA PRO A 28 18.98 -16.46 12.84
C PRO A 28 17.53 -16.44 12.33
N PHE A 29 16.66 -15.69 12.99
CA PHE A 29 15.27 -15.55 12.55
C PHE A 29 15.15 -14.86 11.18
N GLN A 30 15.93 -13.78 10.95
CA GLN A 30 15.98 -13.11 9.64
C GLN A 30 16.42 -14.09 8.55
N ARG A 31 17.50 -14.87 8.76
CA ARG A 31 17.97 -15.87 7.80
C ARG A 31 16.90 -16.88 7.49
N ARG A 32 16.20 -17.39 8.49
CA ARG A 32 15.12 -18.36 8.32
C ARG A 32 13.97 -17.79 7.48
N LEU A 33 13.53 -16.55 7.75
CA LEU A 33 12.48 -15.90 6.94
C LEU A 33 12.91 -15.76 5.47
N VAL A 34 14.18 -15.45 5.20
CA VAL A 34 14.71 -15.37 3.83
C VAL A 34 14.72 -16.75 3.17
N GLN A 35 15.15 -17.78 3.87
CA GLN A 35 15.14 -19.17 3.38
C GLN A 35 13.70 -19.67 3.10
N GLU A 36 12.72 -19.26 3.91
CA GLU A 36 11.30 -19.53 3.70
C GLU A 36 10.66 -18.61 2.64
N ASN A 37 11.45 -17.87 1.86
CA ASN A 37 11.01 -16.98 0.77
C ASN A 37 10.02 -15.88 1.20
N TYR A 38 10.12 -15.37 2.44
CA TYR A 38 9.34 -14.19 2.83
C TYR A 38 9.77 -12.94 2.08
N ALA A 39 8.80 -12.14 1.62
CA ALA A 39 9.08 -10.87 0.96
C ALA A 39 9.87 -9.92 1.89
N VAL A 40 10.81 -9.16 1.32
CA VAL A 40 11.70 -8.23 2.05
C VAL A 40 10.94 -7.31 3.00
N ASN A 41 9.79 -6.78 2.56
CA ASN A 41 8.95 -5.92 3.40
C ASN A 41 8.31 -6.68 4.57
N THR A 42 7.96 -7.94 4.41
CA THR A 42 7.45 -8.81 5.48
C THR A 42 8.54 -9.09 6.50
N VAL A 43 9.75 -9.45 6.04
CA VAL A 43 10.92 -9.64 6.91
C VAL A 43 11.19 -8.38 7.72
N ARG A 44 11.21 -7.21 7.07
CA ARG A 44 11.41 -5.91 7.74
C ARG A 44 10.33 -5.64 8.81
N ALA A 45 9.07 -5.90 8.48
CA ALA A 45 7.95 -5.69 9.40
C ALA A 45 8.03 -6.62 10.62
N TYR A 46 8.37 -7.89 10.42
CA TYR A 46 8.51 -8.86 11.49
C TYR A 46 9.68 -8.55 12.40
N LEU A 47 10.85 -8.22 11.84
CA LEU A 47 12.00 -7.78 12.64
C LEU A 47 11.71 -6.49 13.40
N GLY A 48 10.99 -5.55 12.78
CA GLY A 48 10.55 -4.32 13.44
C GLY A 48 9.63 -4.57 14.63
N ALA A 49 8.74 -5.56 14.55
CA ALA A 49 7.89 -5.96 15.66
C ALA A 49 8.69 -6.50 16.85
N LEU A 50 9.68 -7.38 16.57
CA LEU A 50 10.54 -7.95 17.60
C LEU A 50 11.45 -6.91 18.25
N ARG A 51 12.06 -6.01 17.46
CA ARG A 51 12.86 -4.90 18.00
C ARG A 51 12.01 -3.99 18.90
N GLY A 52 10.77 -3.71 18.51
CA GLY A 52 9.85 -2.92 19.33
C GLY A 52 9.47 -3.62 20.66
N PHE A 53 9.40 -4.96 20.67
CA PHE A 53 9.22 -5.73 21.89
C PHE A 53 10.49 -5.66 22.76
N GLN A 54 11.65 -5.97 22.20
CA GLN A 54 12.94 -5.96 22.91
C GLN A 54 13.28 -4.60 23.52
N ALA A 55 12.87 -3.51 22.90
CA ALA A 55 13.08 -2.17 23.43
C ALA A 55 12.30 -1.88 24.73
N ARG A 56 11.27 -2.69 25.05
CA ARG A 56 10.38 -2.48 26.18
C ARG A 56 10.48 -3.58 27.25
N TYR A 57 10.78 -4.80 26.83
CA TYR A 57 10.78 -5.98 27.70
C TYR A 57 12.05 -6.78 27.53
N ARG A 58 12.66 -7.19 28.67
CA ARG A 58 13.84 -8.05 28.66
C ARG A 58 13.48 -9.50 28.45
N ASP A 59 12.39 -9.97 29.08
CA ASP A 59 12.00 -11.37 29.11
C ASP A 59 10.88 -11.67 28.13
N LEU A 60 11.05 -12.77 27.40
CA LEU A 60 10.04 -13.31 26.50
C LEU A 60 9.14 -14.28 27.28
N ASN A 61 8.11 -13.75 27.90
CA ASN A 61 7.07 -14.49 28.62
C ASN A 61 5.68 -14.04 28.19
N LYS A 62 4.66 -14.80 28.61
CA LYS A 62 3.27 -14.55 28.19
C LYS A 62 2.74 -13.19 28.66
N GLN A 63 3.07 -12.76 29.88
CA GLN A 63 2.59 -11.50 30.42
C GLN A 63 3.15 -10.33 29.62
N ASN A 64 4.47 -10.27 29.43
CA ASN A 64 5.12 -9.22 28.65
C ASN A 64 4.58 -9.13 27.20
N LEU A 65 4.24 -10.27 26.58
CA LEU A 65 3.63 -10.31 25.26
C LEU A 65 2.21 -9.75 25.25
N LEU A 66 1.41 -10.01 26.29
CA LEU A 66 0.07 -9.45 26.43
C LEU A 66 0.12 -7.94 26.68
N ASP A 67 1.03 -7.47 27.53
CA ASP A 67 1.23 -6.05 27.82
C ASP A 67 1.74 -5.31 26.55
N TYR A 68 2.64 -5.93 25.81
CA TYR A 68 3.07 -5.38 24.52
C TYR A 68 1.92 -5.31 23.52
N ARG A 69 1.09 -6.35 23.43
CA ARG A 69 -0.11 -6.33 22.58
C ARG A 69 -1.05 -5.19 22.97
N ALA A 70 -1.30 -4.96 24.27
CA ALA A 70 -2.11 -3.86 24.77
C ALA A 70 -1.53 -2.50 24.30
N SER A 71 -0.24 -2.28 24.52
CA SER A 71 0.43 -1.05 24.06
C SER A 71 0.41 -0.84 22.55
N LEU A 72 0.39 -1.93 21.76
CA LEU A 72 0.23 -1.83 20.31
C LEU A 72 -1.19 -1.41 19.92
N ILE A 73 -2.21 -1.89 20.63
CA ILE A 73 -3.62 -1.52 20.39
C ILE A 73 -3.82 -0.03 20.63
N ASP A 74 -3.25 0.51 21.69
CA ASP A 74 -3.35 1.94 22.02
C ASP A 74 -2.62 2.83 20.99
N SER A 75 -1.54 2.33 20.40
CA SER A 75 -0.64 3.14 19.57
C SER A 75 -0.88 2.99 18.06
N TYR A 76 -1.52 1.93 17.59
CA TYR A 76 -1.58 1.59 16.17
C TYR A 76 -2.95 1.11 15.70
N LYS A 77 -3.23 1.32 14.42
CA LYS A 77 -4.44 0.76 13.77
C LYS A 77 -4.43 -0.78 13.82
N PRO A 78 -5.59 -1.45 13.95
CA PRO A 78 -5.71 -2.91 14.09
C PRO A 78 -4.92 -3.72 13.05
N LYS A 79 -4.89 -3.26 11.80
CA LYS A 79 -4.10 -3.91 10.73
C LYS A 79 -2.61 -3.94 11.04
N THR A 80 -2.06 -2.85 11.58
CA THR A 80 -0.64 -2.74 11.96
C THR A 80 -0.35 -3.62 13.18
N VAL A 81 -1.24 -3.61 14.17
CA VAL A 81 -1.17 -4.50 15.35
C VAL A 81 -1.08 -5.95 14.89
N ASN A 82 -1.97 -6.40 14.02
CA ASN A 82 -2.02 -7.77 13.54
C ASN A 82 -0.77 -8.18 12.72
N VAL A 83 -0.18 -7.26 11.95
CA VAL A 83 1.10 -7.53 11.26
C VAL A 83 2.22 -7.75 12.29
N ARG A 84 2.30 -6.94 13.33
CA ARG A 84 3.30 -7.09 14.40
C ARG A 84 3.09 -8.37 15.20
N ILE A 85 1.86 -8.71 15.57
CA ILE A 85 1.51 -9.96 16.24
C ILE A 85 1.92 -11.17 15.41
N ARG A 86 1.65 -11.16 14.10
CA ARG A 86 2.09 -12.25 13.20
C ARG A 86 3.60 -12.43 13.19
N GLY A 87 4.36 -11.32 13.18
CA GLY A 87 5.82 -11.37 13.27
C GLY A 87 6.31 -12.01 14.56
N ILE A 88 5.73 -11.63 15.70
CA ILE A 88 6.04 -12.22 17.02
C ILE A 88 5.67 -13.71 17.05
N ASN A 89 4.46 -14.07 16.63
CA ASN A 89 4.01 -15.46 16.63
C ASN A 89 4.87 -16.35 15.72
N LYS A 90 5.31 -15.82 14.57
CA LYS A 90 6.25 -16.54 13.68
C LYS A 90 7.61 -16.75 14.36
N TYR A 91 8.11 -15.79 15.11
CA TYR A 91 9.32 -15.93 15.91
C TYR A 91 9.16 -17.01 16.99
N LEU A 92 8.04 -17.00 17.71
CA LEU A 92 7.72 -18.01 18.74
C LEU A 92 7.67 -19.43 18.17
N GLU A 93 7.08 -19.60 16.99
CA GLU A 93 7.12 -20.87 16.24
C GLU A 93 8.54 -21.32 15.94
N CYS A 94 9.34 -20.39 15.41
CA CYS A 94 10.72 -20.68 15.01
C CYS A 94 11.65 -21.00 16.21
N THR A 95 11.28 -20.57 17.40
CA THR A 95 12.06 -20.77 18.64
C THR A 95 11.50 -21.83 19.56
N GLY A 96 10.49 -22.61 19.09
CA GLY A 96 9.90 -23.72 19.85
C GLY A 96 9.06 -23.29 21.06
N LYS A 97 8.46 -22.08 21.01
CA LYS A 97 7.60 -21.54 22.07
C LYS A 97 6.18 -21.22 21.57
N PRO A 98 5.50 -22.14 20.84
CA PRO A 98 4.18 -21.86 20.26
C PRO A 98 3.09 -21.61 21.30
N GLU A 99 3.25 -22.07 22.54
CA GLU A 99 2.34 -21.88 23.67
C GLU A 99 2.23 -20.39 24.09
N LEU A 100 3.26 -19.61 23.80
CA LEU A 100 3.28 -18.17 24.09
C LEU A 100 2.54 -17.32 23.05
N LYS A 101 2.09 -17.90 21.92
CA LYS A 101 1.40 -17.14 20.87
C LYS A 101 0.26 -16.28 21.43
N ILE A 102 0.12 -15.09 20.86
CA ILE A 102 -0.90 -14.12 21.21
C ILE A 102 -1.94 -13.98 20.10
N LYS A 103 -3.20 -13.75 20.49
CA LYS A 103 -4.31 -13.63 19.55
C LYS A 103 -4.27 -12.27 18.82
N SER A 104 -4.57 -12.30 17.53
CA SER A 104 -4.81 -11.11 16.73
C SER A 104 -6.00 -10.30 17.25
N VAL A 105 -6.03 -9.02 16.94
CA VAL A 105 -7.17 -8.13 17.23
C VAL A 105 -8.24 -8.32 16.17
N LYS A 106 -9.50 -8.38 16.57
CA LYS A 106 -10.63 -8.37 15.65
C LYS A 106 -10.59 -7.09 14.82
N MET A 107 -10.76 -7.22 13.51
CA MET A 107 -10.90 -6.08 12.62
C MET A 107 -12.38 -5.88 12.33
N ALA A 108 -12.85 -4.65 12.41
CA ALA A 108 -14.17 -4.32 11.90
C ALA A 108 -14.18 -4.55 10.38
N GLU A 109 -15.17 -5.28 9.90
CA GLU A 109 -15.44 -5.36 8.46
C GLU A 109 -16.08 -4.05 8.02
N VAL A 110 -15.37 -3.32 7.16
CA VAL A 110 -15.89 -2.10 6.58
C VAL A 110 -16.60 -2.46 5.29
N SER A 111 -17.90 -2.16 5.20
CA SER A 111 -18.74 -2.49 4.05
C SER A 111 -18.63 -1.50 2.87
N PHE A 112 -17.76 -0.50 2.96
CA PHE A 112 -17.59 0.54 1.95
C PHE A 112 -16.10 0.80 1.67
N LEU A 113 -15.80 1.33 0.48
CA LEU A 113 -14.46 1.75 0.08
C LEU A 113 -14.32 3.26 0.31
N ASP A 114 -13.60 3.61 1.37
CA ASP A 114 -13.17 4.99 1.59
C ASP A 114 -11.79 5.26 0.92
N ASN A 115 -11.47 6.54 0.76
CA ASN A 115 -10.18 6.99 0.22
C ASN A 115 -9.89 6.54 -1.24
N VAL A 116 -10.94 6.45 -2.05
CA VAL A 116 -10.82 6.25 -3.49
C VAL A 116 -11.16 7.57 -4.19
N ILE A 117 -10.29 7.99 -5.09
CA ILE A 117 -10.50 9.20 -5.90
C ILE A 117 -11.76 9.02 -6.76
N SER A 118 -12.61 10.05 -6.82
CA SER A 118 -13.76 10.05 -7.70
C SER A 118 -13.36 10.16 -9.18
N ASN A 119 -14.24 9.76 -10.11
CA ASN A 119 -14.02 9.96 -11.54
C ASN A 119 -13.87 11.45 -11.89
N GLU A 120 -14.60 12.32 -11.19
CA GLU A 120 -14.55 13.77 -11.39
C GLU A 120 -13.21 14.36 -10.94
N ASP A 121 -12.78 14.02 -9.71
CA ASP A 121 -11.49 14.47 -9.17
C ASP A 121 -10.32 13.93 -9.98
N TYR A 122 -10.40 12.68 -10.44
CA TYR A 122 -9.41 12.11 -11.34
C TYR A 122 -9.29 12.91 -12.64
N ARG A 123 -10.42 13.21 -13.29
CA ARG A 123 -10.42 14.01 -14.53
C ARG A 123 -9.88 15.41 -14.30
N ARG A 124 -10.24 16.05 -13.17
CA ARG A 124 -9.73 17.36 -12.75
C ARG A 124 -8.21 17.30 -12.52
N PHE A 125 -7.75 16.31 -11.75
CA PHE A 125 -6.34 16.11 -11.44
C PHE A 125 -5.51 15.85 -12.70
N ASN A 126 -5.97 14.93 -13.55
CA ASN A 126 -5.28 14.57 -14.78
C ASN A 126 -5.19 15.75 -15.78
N ARG A 127 -6.26 16.55 -15.91
CA ARG A 127 -6.24 17.77 -16.73
C ARG A 127 -5.22 18.80 -16.24
N LYS A 128 -5.05 18.94 -14.93
CA LYS A 128 -4.05 19.85 -14.36
C LYS A 128 -2.63 19.34 -14.60
N LEU A 129 -2.38 18.04 -14.38
CA LEU A 129 -1.09 17.41 -14.68
C LEU A 129 -0.71 17.51 -16.17
N ARG A 130 -1.68 17.44 -17.08
CA ARG A 130 -1.43 17.62 -18.52
C ARG A 130 -0.89 19.01 -18.89
N ARG A 131 -1.08 20.01 -18.03
CA ARG A 131 -0.58 21.38 -18.22
C ARG A 131 0.76 21.63 -17.55
N GLU A 132 1.26 20.66 -16.76
CA GLU A 132 2.56 20.76 -16.13
C GLU A 132 3.68 20.66 -17.18
N PRO A 133 4.77 21.40 -17.04
CA PRO A 133 5.93 21.27 -17.95
C PRO A 133 6.50 19.85 -17.97
N ASP A 134 6.49 19.18 -16.82
CA ASP A 134 6.95 17.81 -16.68
C ASP A 134 5.80 16.80 -16.88
N GLN A 135 5.61 16.39 -18.11
CA GLN A 135 4.55 15.47 -18.52
C GLN A 135 4.66 14.06 -17.91
N ARG A 136 5.80 13.71 -17.29
CA ARG A 136 5.96 12.40 -16.63
C ARG A 136 4.85 12.13 -15.62
N TRP A 137 4.43 13.16 -14.87
CA TRP A 137 3.42 13.02 -13.82
C TRP A 137 2.02 12.76 -14.38
N TYR A 138 1.70 13.37 -15.52
CA TYR A 138 0.48 13.08 -16.28
C TYR A 138 0.45 11.60 -16.71
N PHE A 139 1.53 11.13 -17.34
CA PHE A 139 1.58 9.74 -17.81
C PHE A 139 1.66 8.71 -16.68
N ILE A 140 2.33 9.00 -15.56
CA ILE A 140 2.32 8.15 -14.36
C ILE A 140 0.89 7.93 -13.86
N VAL A 141 0.12 9.00 -13.71
CA VAL A 141 -1.26 8.93 -13.21
C VAL A 141 -2.16 8.22 -14.21
N TRP A 142 -1.99 8.50 -15.50
CA TRP A 142 -2.80 7.86 -16.53
C TRP A 142 -2.48 6.37 -16.64
N CYS A 143 -1.23 5.96 -16.59
CA CYS A 143 -0.84 4.54 -16.54
C CYS A 143 -1.46 3.83 -15.34
N LEU A 144 -1.38 4.40 -14.13
CA LEU A 144 -1.97 3.80 -12.92
C LEU A 144 -3.48 3.59 -13.07
N ALA A 145 -4.18 4.61 -13.59
CA ALA A 145 -5.63 4.60 -13.73
C ALA A 145 -6.12 3.75 -14.92
N ALA A 146 -5.30 3.59 -15.96
CA ALA A 146 -5.69 2.88 -17.19
C ALA A 146 -5.29 1.39 -17.19
N THR A 147 -4.29 1.00 -16.41
CA THR A 147 -3.79 -0.38 -16.38
C THR A 147 -4.06 -1.09 -15.05
N GLY A 148 -4.37 -0.35 -14.00
CA GLY A 148 -4.49 -0.89 -12.65
C GLY A 148 -3.17 -1.43 -12.07
N ALA A 149 -2.01 -1.07 -12.62
CA ALA A 149 -0.70 -1.48 -12.13
C ALA A 149 -0.48 -1.07 -10.67
N ARG A 150 0.24 -1.92 -9.91
CA ARG A 150 0.78 -1.49 -8.63
C ARG A 150 1.92 -0.49 -8.87
N ILE A 151 2.10 0.47 -7.97
CA ILE A 151 3.19 1.45 -8.11
C ILE A 151 4.57 0.78 -8.21
N SER A 152 4.80 -0.32 -7.50
CA SER A 152 6.04 -1.11 -7.57
C SER A 152 6.24 -1.82 -8.91
N GLU A 153 5.19 -2.00 -9.68
CA GLU A 153 5.20 -2.53 -11.03
C GLU A 153 5.42 -1.39 -12.04
N LEU A 154 4.67 -0.30 -11.90
CA LEU A 154 4.77 0.87 -12.77
C LEU A 154 6.21 1.41 -12.88
N VAL A 155 6.96 1.48 -11.78
CA VAL A 155 8.35 1.96 -11.80
C VAL A 155 9.30 1.06 -12.59
N ARG A 156 8.85 -0.14 -12.94
CA ARG A 156 9.60 -1.10 -13.76
C ARG A 156 9.18 -1.11 -15.23
N PHE A 157 8.15 -0.34 -15.59
CA PHE A 157 7.72 -0.25 -16.99
C PHE A 157 8.85 0.28 -17.84
N ARG A 158 8.94 -0.24 -19.04
CA ARG A 158 9.97 0.10 -20.02
C ARG A 158 9.34 0.71 -21.27
N VAL A 159 10.14 1.39 -22.04
CA VAL A 159 9.72 1.96 -23.34
C VAL A 159 9.26 0.85 -24.28
N GLU A 160 9.93 -0.29 -24.22
CA GLU A 160 9.62 -1.47 -25.02
C GLU A 160 8.21 -2.01 -24.72
N ASP A 161 7.77 -1.95 -23.46
CA ASP A 161 6.40 -2.34 -23.06
C ASP A 161 5.35 -1.44 -23.70
N ILE A 162 5.63 -0.13 -23.77
CA ILE A 162 4.72 0.81 -24.43
C ILE A 162 4.62 0.52 -25.91
N ARG A 163 5.73 0.18 -26.58
CA ARG A 163 5.73 -0.21 -28.00
C ARG A 163 4.97 -1.51 -28.25
N ALA A 164 5.13 -2.48 -27.35
CA ALA A 164 4.39 -3.75 -27.43
C ALA A 164 2.89 -3.58 -27.13
N GLY A 165 2.49 -2.57 -26.35
CA GLY A 165 1.11 -2.34 -25.94
C GLY A 165 0.67 -3.16 -24.73
N TYR A 166 1.60 -3.83 -24.05
CA TYR A 166 1.35 -4.59 -22.83
C TYR A 166 2.62 -4.72 -21.97
N VAL A 167 2.39 -5.10 -20.69
CA VAL A 167 3.46 -5.39 -19.73
C VAL A 167 3.18 -6.75 -19.09
N ASP A 168 4.14 -7.66 -19.15
CA ASP A 168 4.05 -8.95 -18.46
C ASP A 168 4.63 -8.81 -17.05
N ILE A 169 3.78 -9.02 -16.05
CA ILE A 169 4.11 -8.92 -14.64
C ILE A 169 4.26 -10.32 -14.05
N CYS A 170 5.47 -10.67 -13.64
CA CYS A 170 5.72 -11.88 -12.87
C CYS A 170 5.33 -11.64 -11.41
N SER A 171 4.35 -12.38 -10.92
CA SER A 171 3.87 -12.33 -9.54
C SER A 171 4.61 -13.36 -8.66
N LYS A 172 4.45 -13.24 -7.34
CA LYS A 172 4.97 -14.24 -6.38
C LYS A 172 4.38 -15.62 -6.73
N GLY A 173 5.24 -16.64 -6.78
CA GLY A 173 4.84 -18.00 -7.18
C GLY A 173 4.91 -18.27 -8.71
N GLY A 174 5.56 -17.39 -9.49
CA GLY A 174 5.81 -17.62 -10.91
C GLY A 174 4.62 -17.37 -11.84
N LYS A 175 3.48 -16.94 -11.32
CA LYS A 175 2.32 -16.58 -12.15
C LYS A 175 2.62 -15.29 -12.92
N ILE A 176 2.47 -15.35 -14.22
CA ILE A 176 2.58 -14.19 -15.13
C ILE A 176 1.17 -13.68 -15.41
N ARG A 177 0.97 -12.37 -15.25
CA ARG A 177 -0.23 -11.69 -15.73
C ARG A 177 0.13 -10.58 -16.68
N ARG A 178 -0.72 -10.32 -17.63
CA ARG A 178 -0.54 -9.26 -18.64
C ARG A 178 -1.37 -8.05 -18.30
N LEU A 179 -0.74 -6.89 -18.27
CA LEU A 179 -1.39 -5.58 -18.21
C LEU A 179 -1.44 -5.01 -19.61
N TYR A 180 -2.63 -4.70 -20.11
CA TYR A 180 -2.80 -4.09 -21.42
C TYR A 180 -2.72 -2.58 -21.33
N ILE A 181 -2.03 -1.95 -22.28
CA ILE A 181 -1.90 -0.49 -22.39
C ILE A 181 -2.91 -0.02 -23.44
N PRO A 182 -3.93 0.77 -23.07
CA PRO A 182 -4.93 1.25 -24.02
C PRO A 182 -4.28 2.03 -25.19
N THR A 183 -4.80 1.85 -26.39
CA THR A 183 -4.25 2.44 -27.61
C THR A 183 -4.04 3.95 -27.53
N GLN A 184 -5.00 4.68 -26.94
CA GLN A 184 -4.89 6.13 -26.78
C GLN A 184 -3.70 6.51 -25.89
N LEU A 185 -3.55 5.85 -24.72
CA LEU A 185 -2.41 6.07 -23.83
C LEU A 185 -1.09 5.75 -24.53
N ARG A 186 -1.02 4.61 -25.19
CA ARG A 186 0.13 4.18 -25.96
C ARG A 186 0.55 5.22 -27.01
N THR A 187 -0.40 5.71 -27.79
CA THR A 187 -0.12 6.69 -28.88
C THR A 187 0.38 8.02 -28.31
N GLU A 188 -0.25 8.55 -27.27
CA GLU A 188 0.20 9.80 -26.64
C GLU A 188 1.58 9.64 -25.99
N MET A 189 1.83 8.49 -25.32
CA MET A 189 3.13 8.23 -24.71
C MET A 189 4.25 8.11 -25.75
N LEU A 190 4.03 7.41 -26.87
CA LEU A 190 5.02 7.27 -27.92
C LEU A 190 5.39 8.61 -28.56
N ARG A 191 4.47 9.58 -28.60
CA ARG A 191 4.76 10.96 -29.05
C ARG A 191 5.56 11.75 -28.04
N TRP A 192 5.35 11.47 -26.75
CA TRP A 192 6.05 12.16 -25.65
C TRP A 192 7.47 11.62 -25.44
N LEU A 193 7.70 10.32 -25.72
CA LEU A 193 8.99 9.68 -25.49
C LEU A 193 10.04 10.20 -26.46
N ASP A 194 11.18 10.56 -25.91
CA ASP A 194 12.38 11.03 -26.61
C ASP A 194 13.47 9.96 -26.78
N ARG A 195 13.16 8.72 -26.37
CA ARG A 195 14.10 7.58 -26.38
C ARG A 195 13.44 6.28 -26.79
N ASP A 196 14.29 5.33 -27.21
CA ASP A 196 13.84 4.08 -27.83
C ASP A 196 13.81 2.88 -26.89
N SER A 197 14.47 2.95 -25.74
CA SER A 197 14.59 1.83 -24.80
C SER A 197 14.80 2.28 -23.36
N GLY A 198 14.72 1.33 -22.43
CA GLY A 198 15.02 1.54 -21.03
C GLY A 198 13.78 1.82 -20.16
N TYR A 199 14.01 2.18 -18.91
CA TYR A 199 12.92 2.44 -17.97
C TYR A 199 12.09 3.65 -18.41
N LEU A 200 10.76 3.53 -18.25
CA LEU A 200 9.81 4.52 -18.74
C LEU A 200 9.87 5.84 -17.96
N PHE A 201 9.96 5.77 -16.62
CA PHE A 201 9.92 6.95 -15.75
C PHE A 201 11.23 7.11 -15.01
N LEU A 202 12.04 8.06 -15.43
CA LEU A 202 13.35 8.35 -14.85
C LEU A 202 13.32 9.63 -14.00
N ASN A 203 14.19 9.69 -13.02
CA ASN A 203 14.49 10.91 -12.27
C ASN A 203 15.47 11.80 -13.06
N ARG A 204 15.85 12.95 -12.50
CA ARG A 204 16.81 13.89 -13.11
C ARG A 204 18.22 13.31 -13.30
N TYR A 205 18.53 12.19 -12.66
CA TYR A 205 19.83 11.52 -12.75
C TYR A 205 19.82 10.34 -13.73
N GLY A 206 18.72 10.11 -14.46
CA GLY A 206 18.57 8.97 -15.36
C GLY A 206 18.24 7.63 -14.68
N GLU A 207 17.92 7.64 -13.39
CA GLU A 207 17.54 6.44 -12.64
C GLU A 207 16.01 6.29 -12.57
N PRO A 208 15.49 5.06 -12.42
CA PRO A 208 14.05 4.84 -12.25
C PRO A 208 13.49 5.59 -11.02
N LEU A 209 12.30 6.17 -11.19
CA LEU A 209 11.59 6.76 -10.06
C LEU A 209 11.27 5.71 -8.99
N THR A 210 11.32 6.12 -7.73
CA THR A 210 10.95 5.24 -6.62
C THR A 210 9.46 5.31 -6.31
N PRO A 211 8.84 4.19 -5.84
CA PRO A 211 7.43 4.20 -5.41
C PRO A 211 7.14 5.27 -4.36
N ARG A 212 8.07 5.49 -3.42
CA ARG A 212 7.93 6.50 -2.37
C ARG A 212 7.99 7.92 -2.93
N GLY A 213 8.89 8.17 -3.88
CA GLY A 213 9.03 9.47 -4.55
C GLY A 213 7.77 9.82 -5.32
N ILE A 214 7.22 8.87 -6.10
CA ILE A 214 5.95 9.06 -6.81
C ILE A 214 4.82 9.34 -5.82
N ALA A 215 4.63 8.51 -4.79
CA ALA A 215 3.55 8.69 -3.83
C ALA A 215 3.62 10.03 -3.10
N LYS A 216 4.83 10.51 -2.76
CA LYS A 216 5.02 11.84 -2.16
C LYS A 216 4.60 12.94 -3.15
N ARG A 217 5.13 12.90 -4.37
CA ARG A 217 4.86 13.96 -5.36
C ARG A 217 3.38 14.05 -5.77
N LEU A 218 2.68 12.91 -5.83
CA LEU A 218 1.23 12.91 -6.07
C LEU A 218 0.46 13.61 -4.96
N LYS A 219 0.86 13.48 -3.69
CA LYS A 219 0.27 14.23 -2.58
C LYS A 219 0.57 15.73 -2.67
N ASP A 220 1.80 16.10 -3.06
CA ASP A 220 2.18 17.49 -3.25
C ASP A 220 1.31 18.13 -4.34
N PHE A 221 1.08 17.45 -5.46
CA PHE A 221 0.16 17.91 -6.51
C PHE A 221 -1.31 17.95 -6.05
N ALA A 222 -1.75 17.01 -5.22
CA ALA A 222 -3.10 17.04 -4.67
C ALA A 222 -3.34 18.33 -3.88
N ILE A 223 -2.41 18.66 -2.98
CA ILE A 223 -2.45 19.90 -2.19
C ILE A 223 -2.44 21.13 -3.12
N LEU A 224 -1.51 21.16 -4.08
CA LEU A 224 -1.38 22.26 -5.04
C LEU A 224 -2.66 22.50 -5.84
N TYR A 225 -3.39 21.44 -6.16
CA TYR A 225 -4.61 21.51 -6.99
C TYR A 225 -5.91 21.58 -6.18
N GLY A 226 -5.83 21.65 -4.83
CA GLY A 226 -6.97 21.74 -3.95
C GLY A 226 -7.80 20.45 -3.93
N LEU A 227 -7.14 19.29 -3.96
CA LEU A 227 -7.71 17.97 -3.80
C LEU A 227 -7.29 17.36 -2.45
N ASP A 228 -8.10 16.47 -1.90
CA ASP A 228 -7.73 15.73 -0.69
C ASP A 228 -6.51 14.81 -0.95
N PRO A 229 -5.36 15.05 -0.30
CA PRO A 229 -4.20 14.19 -0.44
C PRO A 229 -4.41 12.76 0.12
N GLY A 230 -5.47 12.54 0.90
CA GLY A 230 -5.87 11.23 1.39
C GLY A 230 -6.42 10.33 0.29
N VAL A 231 -7.04 10.90 -0.76
CA VAL A 231 -7.58 10.14 -1.90
C VAL A 231 -6.63 10.11 -3.11
N VAL A 232 -5.64 11.01 -3.18
CA VAL A 232 -4.68 11.06 -4.29
C VAL A 232 -3.43 10.25 -3.95
N HIS A 233 -3.49 8.96 -4.20
CA HIS A 233 -2.37 8.05 -3.99
C HIS A 233 -2.41 6.88 -5.01
N PRO A 234 -1.28 6.22 -5.31
CA PRO A 234 -1.20 5.21 -6.37
C PRO A 234 -2.24 4.10 -6.27
N HIS A 235 -2.54 3.65 -5.05
CA HIS A 235 -3.51 2.57 -4.85
C HIS A 235 -4.95 3.02 -5.13
N SER A 236 -5.25 4.30 -4.93
CA SER A 236 -6.54 4.90 -5.26
C SER A 236 -6.81 4.87 -6.78
N PHE A 237 -5.82 5.13 -7.63
CA PHE A 237 -5.98 5.02 -9.08
C PHE A 237 -6.21 3.58 -9.54
N ARG A 238 -5.59 2.61 -8.88
CA ARG A 238 -5.88 1.19 -9.12
C ARG A 238 -7.29 0.80 -8.68
N HIS A 239 -7.79 1.34 -7.57
CA HIS A 239 -9.18 1.19 -7.15
C HIS A 239 -10.13 1.82 -8.17
N LEU A 240 -9.80 3.00 -8.68
CA LEU A 240 -10.57 3.67 -9.74
C LEU A 240 -10.64 2.82 -11.01
N PHE A 241 -9.50 2.23 -11.46
CA PHE A 241 -9.48 1.29 -12.57
C PHE A 241 -10.43 0.13 -12.35
N ALA A 242 -10.32 -0.54 -11.19
CA ALA A 242 -11.12 -1.71 -10.86
C ALA A 242 -12.62 -1.39 -10.84
N LYS A 243 -13.00 -0.25 -10.27
CA LYS A 243 -14.36 0.22 -10.18
C LYS A 243 -14.94 0.52 -11.57
N ASN A 244 -14.24 1.32 -12.37
CA ASN A 244 -14.64 1.66 -13.72
C ASN A 244 -14.71 0.43 -14.64
N PHE A 245 -13.85 -0.56 -14.42
CA PHE A 245 -13.90 -1.83 -15.14
C PHE A 245 -15.20 -2.60 -14.83
N LEU A 246 -15.52 -2.78 -13.54
CA LEU A 246 -16.72 -3.50 -13.11
C LEU A 246 -18.03 -2.78 -13.49
N GLU A 247 -18.02 -1.45 -13.53
CA GLU A 247 -19.18 -0.67 -14.01
C GLU A 247 -19.49 -0.95 -15.50
N ARG A 248 -18.49 -1.33 -16.30
CA ARG A 248 -18.63 -1.53 -17.74
C ARG A 248 -18.66 -3.00 -18.16
N SER A 249 -17.97 -3.87 -17.46
CA SER A 249 -17.82 -5.27 -17.86
C SER A 249 -18.53 -6.26 -16.94
N SER A 250 -18.74 -5.93 -15.67
CA SER A 250 -19.25 -6.83 -14.61
C SER A 250 -18.46 -8.14 -14.43
N ASP A 251 -17.35 -8.34 -15.18
CA ASP A 251 -16.53 -9.55 -15.13
C ASP A 251 -15.51 -9.46 -14.01
N LEU A 252 -15.89 -10.01 -12.86
CA LEU A 252 -15.04 -10.03 -11.66
C LEU A 252 -13.84 -10.97 -11.81
N ALA A 253 -13.98 -12.04 -12.59
CA ALA A 253 -12.91 -13.02 -12.78
C ALA A 253 -11.79 -12.40 -13.62
N LEU A 254 -12.14 -11.82 -14.78
CA LEU A 254 -11.18 -11.11 -15.62
C LEU A 254 -10.50 -9.96 -14.87
N LEU A 255 -11.26 -9.17 -14.09
CA LEU A 255 -10.67 -8.12 -13.28
C LEU A 255 -9.67 -8.69 -12.25
N SER A 256 -10.00 -9.82 -11.62
CA SER A 256 -9.11 -10.48 -10.66
C SER A 256 -7.78 -10.88 -11.31
N ASP A 257 -7.84 -11.42 -12.52
CA ASP A 257 -6.67 -11.81 -13.31
C ASP A 257 -5.83 -10.58 -13.71
N LEU A 258 -6.46 -9.54 -14.24
CA LEU A 258 -5.79 -8.28 -14.60
C LEU A 258 -5.10 -7.63 -13.40
N LEU A 259 -5.73 -7.66 -12.24
CA LEU A 259 -5.15 -7.13 -11.02
C LEU A 259 -4.14 -8.08 -10.36
N GLY A 260 -4.15 -9.36 -10.70
CA GLY A 260 -3.29 -10.38 -10.10
C GLY A 260 -3.57 -10.53 -8.60
N HIS A 261 -4.84 -10.77 -8.27
CA HIS A 261 -5.26 -11.13 -6.94
C HIS A 261 -5.19 -12.65 -6.78
N GLU A 262 -4.71 -13.12 -5.63
CA GLU A 262 -4.64 -14.57 -5.32
C GLU A 262 -6.04 -15.17 -5.08
N GLY A 263 -7.04 -14.34 -4.78
CA GLY A 263 -8.42 -14.77 -4.55
C GLY A 263 -9.44 -13.68 -4.88
N LEU A 264 -10.63 -14.13 -5.31
CA LEU A 264 -11.76 -13.26 -5.68
C LEU A 264 -12.25 -12.39 -4.52
N GLU A 265 -12.04 -12.80 -3.27
CA GLU A 265 -12.41 -12.00 -2.08
C GLU A 265 -11.77 -10.62 -2.08
N THR A 266 -10.51 -10.53 -2.53
CA THR A 266 -9.82 -9.25 -2.64
C THR A 266 -10.44 -8.38 -3.74
N THR A 267 -10.95 -9.01 -4.80
CA THR A 267 -11.59 -8.30 -5.92
C THR A 267 -13.03 -7.91 -5.59
N ARG A 268 -13.75 -8.69 -4.77
CA ARG A 268 -15.09 -8.34 -4.27
C ARG A 268 -15.14 -7.01 -3.53
N LEU A 269 -14.02 -6.57 -2.95
CA LEU A 269 -13.96 -5.25 -2.31
C LEU A 269 -14.33 -4.11 -3.28
N TYR A 270 -14.08 -4.27 -4.57
CA TYR A 270 -14.41 -3.26 -5.58
C TYR A 270 -15.90 -3.21 -5.96
N LEU A 271 -16.66 -4.24 -5.62
CA LEU A 271 -18.12 -4.21 -5.72
C LEU A 271 -18.76 -3.35 -4.61
N ARG A 272 -18.01 -3.06 -3.56
CA ARG A 272 -18.49 -2.22 -2.44
C ARG A 272 -18.54 -0.76 -2.89
N LYS A 273 -19.69 -0.16 -2.71
CA LYS A 273 -19.91 1.25 -3.00
C LYS A 273 -19.34 2.12 -1.88
N SER A 274 -18.88 3.32 -2.21
CA SER A 274 -18.54 4.32 -1.19
C SER A 274 -19.79 4.73 -0.38
N ARG A 275 -19.59 5.32 0.80
CA ARG A 275 -20.72 5.85 1.58
C ARG A 275 -21.58 6.83 0.78
N GLN A 276 -20.95 7.71 0.03
CA GLN A 276 -21.66 8.68 -0.81
C GLN A 276 -22.48 8.01 -1.92
N GLU A 277 -21.95 6.95 -2.54
CA GLU A 277 -22.66 6.18 -3.55
C GLU A 277 -23.80 5.36 -2.98
N GLN A 278 -23.61 4.79 -1.79
CA GLN A 278 -24.68 4.10 -1.07
C GLN A 278 -25.80 5.08 -0.76
N ASN A 279 -25.47 6.24 -0.20
CA ASN A 279 -26.45 7.27 0.11
C ASN A 279 -27.21 7.74 -1.14
N ARG A 280 -26.51 8.09 -2.22
CA ARG A 280 -27.14 8.48 -3.48
C ARG A 280 -28.05 7.41 -4.07
N LEU A 281 -27.74 6.14 -3.88
CA LEU A 281 -28.58 5.04 -4.34
C LEU A 281 -29.83 4.90 -3.48
N VAL A 282 -29.68 4.99 -2.16
CA VAL A 282 -30.82 4.98 -1.22
C VAL A 282 -31.76 6.14 -1.56
N GLU A 283 -31.25 7.36 -1.68
CA GLU A 283 -32.01 8.55 -2.08
C GLU A 283 -32.74 8.40 -3.42
N LYS A 284 -32.15 7.63 -4.35
CA LYS A 284 -32.74 7.40 -5.67
C LYS A 284 -33.81 6.29 -5.69
N ILE A 285 -33.69 5.30 -4.79
CA ILE A 285 -34.51 4.08 -4.82
C ILE A 285 -35.65 4.19 -3.83
N VAL A 286 -35.42 4.85 -2.69
CA VAL A 286 -36.38 4.95 -1.60
C VAL A 286 -37.18 6.24 -1.76
N ASP A 287 -38.37 6.13 -2.28
CA ASP A 287 -39.28 7.24 -2.55
C ASP A 287 -40.63 7.12 -1.79
N TRP A 288 -40.66 6.26 -0.76
CA TRP A 288 -41.79 6.06 0.13
C TRP A 288 -41.54 6.56 1.55
#